data_297b167b4bf2a044d361b20fcf9a0939
#
_entry.id   297b167b4bf2a044d361b20fcf9a0939
#
_cell.length_a   1.000
_cell.length_b   1.000
_cell.length_c   1.000
_cell.angle_alpha   90.00
_cell.angle_beta   90.00
_cell.angle_gamma   90.00
#
_symmetry.space_group_name_H-M   'P 1'
#
loop_
_entity.id
_entity.type
_entity.pdbx_description
1 polymer ?
#
loop_
_entity_poly.entity_id
_entity_poly.type
_entity_poly.pdbx_seq_one_letter_code
_entity_poly.pdbx_strand_id
1 'polypeptide(L)'
;VLFGDGAGAVVYEAIDDPADSSGPGVLGTDLGADGVSGSTMVVPTLGSRGELTSTRDPANSRLHFEGQAVFKIAVRGMIDSVCRALDRAGLTADDVDLVVPHQANERIIRAAASRLGLSDDQVMLNIATHGNTSAASIPMALNDALDTGRVRPGDIVVFTAFGGGVTWGSVVLRWGDRVERLGTSDAALDPVEVTVDELLAKNREFFAPLYD
;
A
#
# COMPACT_ATOMS: atom_id res chain seq x y z
N VAL A 1 0.58 -9.45 15.42
CA VAL A 1 1.03 -9.61 14.02
C VAL A 1 0.67 -8.35 13.29
N LEU A 2 1.63 -7.73 12.59
CA LEU A 2 1.43 -6.48 11.86
C LEU A 2 1.12 -6.76 10.38
N PHE A 3 1.84 -7.71 9.78
CA PHE A 3 1.73 -8.03 8.36
C PHE A 3 0.72 -9.14 8.12
N GLY A 4 -0.04 -8.99 7.04
CA GLY A 4 -0.94 -10.02 6.50
C GLY A 4 -0.42 -10.54 5.15
N ASP A 5 -0.92 -11.68 4.74
CA ASP A 5 -0.67 -12.25 3.42
C ASP A 5 -1.72 -11.74 2.43
N GLY A 6 -1.28 -11.44 1.21
CA GLY A 6 -2.18 -10.97 0.17
C GLY A 6 -1.48 -10.81 -1.17
N ALA A 7 -2.28 -10.86 -2.22
CA ALA A 7 -1.86 -10.56 -3.59
C ALA A 7 -2.91 -9.68 -4.27
N GLY A 8 -2.47 -8.87 -5.21
CA GLY A 8 -3.36 -8.06 -6.03
C GLY A 8 -2.71 -7.71 -7.36
N ALA A 9 -3.53 -7.56 -8.38
CA ALA A 9 -3.10 -7.17 -9.71
C ALA A 9 -4.07 -6.13 -10.28
N VAL A 10 -3.53 -5.20 -11.03
CA VAL A 10 -4.29 -4.18 -11.75
C VAL A 10 -3.86 -4.21 -13.22
N VAL A 11 -4.83 -4.22 -14.12
CA VAL A 11 -4.57 -4.18 -15.56
C VAL A 11 -4.76 -2.73 -16.05
N TYR A 12 -3.74 -2.18 -16.70
CA TYR A 12 -3.78 -0.90 -17.37
C TYR A 12 -3.83 -1.11 -18.87
N GLU A 13 -4.70 -0.37 -19.54
CA GLU A 13 -4.80 -0.32 -20.99
C GLU A 13 -4.47 1.08 -21.48
N ALA A 14 -3.87 1.16 -22.66
CA ALA A 14 -3.71 2.45 -23.33
C ALA A 14 -5.08 2.94 -23.83
N ILE A 15 -5.34 4.23 -23.65
CA ILE A 15 -6.55 4.88 -24.21
C ILE A 15 -6.23 5.49 -25.56
N ASP A 16 -7.20 5.47 -26.48
CA ASP A 16 -7.00 5.91 -27.88
C ASP A 16 -6.84 7.43 -28.00
N ASP A 17 -7.43 8.20 -27.10
CA ASP A 17 -7.32 9.67 -27.08
C ASP A 17 -6.78 10.20 -25.74
N PRO A 18 -5.44 10.30 -25.59
CA PRO A 18 -4.83 10.84 -24.39
C PRO A 18 -5.06 12.34 -24.18
N ALA A 19 -5.62 13.05 -25.17
CA ALA A 19 -5.96 14.48 -25.05
C ALA A 19 -7.33 14.71 -24.41
N ASP A 20 -8.18 13.68 -24.32
CA ASP A 20 -9.45 13.76 -23.61
C ASP A 20 -9.24 13.60 -22.10
N SER A 21 -8.96 14.72 -21.44
CA SER A 21 -8.84 14.77 -19.97
C SER A 21 -10.18 14.58 -19.23
N SER A 22 -11.30 14.50 -19.94
CA SER A 22 -12.63 14.24 -19.36
C SER A 22 -12.92 12.75 -19.21
N GLY A 23 -12.22 11.89 -19.96
CA GLY A 23 -12.33 10.44 -19.92
C GLY A 23 -11.68 9.76 -18.71
N PRO A 24 -11.91 8.45 -18.54
CA PRO A 24 -11.27 7.67 -17.49
C PRO A 24 -9.75 7.55 -17.73
N GLY A 25 -8.99 7.44 -16.65
CA GLY A 25 -7.55 7.25 -16.74
C GLY A 25 -6.74 7.92 -15.63
N VAL A 26 -5.43 7.86 -15.76
CA VAL A 26 -4.50 8.52 -14.83
C VAL A 26 -4.43 10.01 -15.16
N LEU A 27 -4.81 10.85 -14.21
CA LEU A 27 -4.84 12.31 -14.34
C LEU A 27 -3.57 12.97 -13.79
N GLY A 28 -2.99 12.42 -12.73
CA GLY A 28 -1.81 12.98 -12.11
C GLY A 28 -1.07 11.96 -11.25
N THR A 29 0.23 12.11 -11.15
CA THR A 29 1.08 11.23 -10.35
C THR A 29 2.16 12.02 -9.62
N ASP A 30 2.58 11.53 -8.46
CA ASP A 30 3.74 12.02 -7.74
C ASP A 30 4.52 10.86 -7.13
N LEU A 31 5.85 10.90 -7.24
CA LEU A 31 6.76 9.94 -6.62
C LEU A 31 7.86 10.70 -5.89
N GLY A 32 8.26 10.18 -4.74
CA GLY A 32 9.34 10.76 -3.97
C GLY A 32 10.09 9.74 -3.12
N ALA A 33 11.27 10.13 -2.70
CA ALA A 33 12.12 9.33 -1.83
C ALA A 33 12.97 10.23 -0.92
N ASP A 34 13.26 9.74 0.28
CA ASP A 34 14.21 10.32 1.22
C ASP A 34 15.14 9.22 1.76
N GLY A 35 16.29 9.08 1.13
CA GLY A 35 17.32 8.11 1.52
C GLY A 35 18.02 8.46 2.84
N VAL A 36 17.97 9.72 3.28
CA VAL A 36 18.57 10.15 4.57
C VAL A 36 17.80 9.52 5.72
N SER A 37 16.47 9.45 5.60
CA SER A 37 15.59 8.82 6.60
C SER A 37 15.53 7.30 6.48
N GLY A 38 16.28 6.67 5.57
CA GLY A 38 16.22 5.23 5.29
C GLY A 38 16.56 4.35 6.49
N SER A 39 17.39 4.83 7.42
CA SER A 39 17.73 4.08 8.64
C SER A 39 16.57 3.91 9.61
N THR A 40 15.49 4.72 9.49
CA THR A 40 14.34 4.64 10.38
C THR A 40 13.47 3.41 10.15
N MET A 41 13.59 2.78 8.96
CA MET A 41 12.86 1.57 8.60
C MET A 41 13.74 0.69 7.69
N VAL A 42 14.46 -0.26 8.27
CA VAL A 42 15.46 -1.07 7.57
C VAL A 42 15.54 -2.49 8.14
N VAL A 43 15.80 -3.45 7.28
CA VAL A 43 16.29 -4.78 7.67
C VAL A 43 17.78 -4.82 7.32
N PRO A 44 18.69 -4.75 8.29
CA PRO A 44 20.12 -4.55 8.03
C PRO A 44 20.77 -5.60 7.14
N THR A 45 20.25 -6.83 7.15
CA THR A 45 20.77 -7.96 6.35
C THR A 45 20.20 -8.03 4.93
N LEU A 46 19.26 -7.14 4.57
CA LEU A 46 18.67 -7.11 3.24
C LEU A 46 19.22 -5.95 2.41
N GLY A 47 19.18 -6.13 1.10
CA GLY A 47 19.63 -5.14 0.14
C GLY A 47 21.14 -5.07 -0.02
N SER A 48 21.63 -3.99 -0.64
CA SER A 48 23.05 -3.81 -1.01
C SER A 48 24.02 -3.63 0.17
N ARG A 49 23.49 -3.37 1.36
CA ARG A 49 24.27 -3.29 2.61
C ARG A 49 24.33 -4.61 3.35
N GLY A 50 23.52 -5.59 2.96
CA GLY A 50 23.56 -6.93 3.54
C GLY A 50 24.89 -7.57 3.25
N GLU A 51 25.57 -8.08 4.29
CA GLU A 51 26.76 -8.89 4.09
C GLU A 51 26.34 -10.17 3.33
N LEU A 52 27.01 -10.44 2.21
CA LEU A 52 26.90 -11.72 1.48
C LEU A 52 27.55 -12.87 2.25
N THR A 53 27.50 -12.83 3.59
CA THR A 53 28.09 -13.85 4.43
C THR A 53 27.09 -15.00 4.64
N SER A 54 27.62 -16.20 4.60
CA SER A 54 26.87 -17.45 4.80
C SER A 54 26.29 -17.61 6.22
N THR A 55 26.60 -16.70 7.11
CA THR A 55 26.08 -16.63 8.49
C THR A 55 25.21 -15.41 8.65
N ARG A 56 23.91 -15.57 8.37
CA ARG A 56 22.93 -14.55 8.74
C ARG A 56 22.89 -14.46 10.26
N ASP A 57 23.34 -13.34 10.81
CA ASP A 57 23.09 -13.03 12.21
C ASP A 57 21.57 -12.81 12.38
N PRO A 58 20.86 -13.66 13.10
CA PRO A 58 19.42 -13.52 13.29
C PRO A 58 19.03 -12.18 13.94
N ALA A 59 19.89 -11.61 14.78
CA ALA A 59 19.65 -10.31 15.41
C ALA A 59 19.55 -9.17 14.36
N ASN A 60 20.32 -9.26 13.28
CA ASN A 60 20.33 -8.30 12.19
C ASN A 60 19.25 -8.57 11.10
N SER A 61 18.53 -9.69 11.21
CA SER A 61 17.45 -10.05 10.27
C SER A 61 16.09 -9.48 10.67
N ARG A 62 16.01 -8.71 11.75
CA ARG A 62 14.78 -8.06 12.21
C ARG A 62 14.59 -6.71 11.53
N LEU A 63 13.32 -6.36 11.29
CA LEU A 63 12.96 -5.02 10.88
C LEU A 63 13.28 -4.04 12.02
N HIS A 64 14.23 -3.14 11.77
CA HIS A 64 14.43 -1.96 12.60
C HIS A 64 13.38 -0.92 12.22
N PHE A 65 12.65 -0.40 13.20
CA PHE A 65 11.52 0.48 12.96
C PHE A 65 11.41 1.55 14.04
N GLU A 66 11.73 2.79 13.69
CA GLU A 66 11.60 3.95 14.55
C GLU A 66 10.19 4.55 14.43
N GLY A 67 9.22 3.97 15.14
CA GLY A 67 7.79 4.21 14.95
C GLY A 67 7.37 5.69 14.95
N GLN A 68 7.95 6.54 15.81
CA GLN A 68 7.59 7.97 15.84
C GLN A 68 8.16 8.75 14.65
N ALA A 69 9.39 8.45 14.24
CA ALA A 69 10.01 9.07 13.08
C ALA A 69 9.26 8.68 11.80
N VAL A 70 9.06 7.37 11.63
CA VAL A 70 8.31 6.80 10.49
C VAL A 70 6.90 7.38 10.41
N PHE A 71 6.18 7.49 11.53
CA PHE A 71 4.84 8.09 11.55
C PHE A 71 4.84 9.53 10.97
N LYS A 72 5.77 10.37 11.42
CA LYS A 72 5.85 11.78 10.98
C LYS A 72 6.19 11.88 9.49
N ILE A 73 7.16 11.08 9.04
CA ILE A 73 7.62 11.08 7.65
C ILE A 73 6.52 10.55 6.73
N ALA A 74 5.86 9.44 7.13
CA ALA A 74 4.77 8.82 6.38
C ALA A 74 3.60 9.78 6.18
N VAL A 75 3.09 10.37 7.26
CA VAL A 75 1.95 11.30 7.20
C VAL A 75 2.29 12.49 6.31
N ARG A 76 3.48 13.10 6.48
CA ARG A 76 3.90 14.23 5.65
C ARG A 76 4.09 13.83 4.19
N GLY A 77 4.83 12.73 3.92
CA GLY A 77 5.11 12.27 2.57
C GLY A 77 3.85 11.93 1.79
N MET A 78 2.88 11.27 2.42
CA MET A 78 1.60 10.95 1.81
C MET A 78 0.81 12.22 1.46
N ILE A 79 0.69 13.16 2.41
CA ILE A 79 -0.04 14.43 2.19
C ILE A 79 0.59 15.22 1.06
N ASP A 80 1.90 15.48 1.15
CA ASP A 80 2.63 16.26 0.15
C ASP A 80 2.52 15.62 -1.24
N SER A 81 2.56 14.27 -1.30
CA SER A 81 2.44 13.52 -2.55
C SER A 81 1.02 13.59 -3.14
N VAL A 82 -0.01 13.44 -2.31
CA VAL A 82 -1.41 13.58 -2.76
C VAL A 82 -1.65 14.98 -3.30
N CYS A 83 -1.25 16.02 -2.56
CA CYS A 83 -1.41 17.41 -3.02
C CYS A 83 -0.72 17.65 -4.36
N ARG A 84 0.55 17.20 -4.53
CA ARG A 84 1.26 17.37 -5.80
C ARG A 84 0.64 16.57 -6.95
N ALA A 85 0.12 15.38 -6.69
CA ALA A 85 -0.56 14.58 -7.71
C ALA A 85 -1.89 15.24 -8.14
N LEU A 86 -2.65 15.80 -7.19
CA LEU A 86 -3.86 16.57 -7.47
C LEU A 86 -3.55 17.85 -8.24
N ASP A 87 -2.54 18.63 -7.83
CA ASP A 87 -2.10 19.83 -8.55
C ASP A 87 -1.77 19.53 -10.03
N ARG A 88 -1.07 18.41 -10.29
CA ARG A 88 -0.76 17.98 -11.67
C ARG A 88 -1.99 17.55 -12.45
N ALA A 89 -3.02 17.08 -11.78
CA ALA A 89 -4.31 16.75 -12.36
C ALA A 89 -5.22 17.99 -12.54
N GLY A 90 -4.84 19.16 -12.03
CA GLY A 90 -5.68 20.35 -11.99
C GLY A 90 -6.85 20.25 -11.01
N LEU A 91 -6.73 19.41 -9.99
CA LEU A 91 -7.75 19.09 -8.99
C LEU A 91 -7.31 19.52 -7.58
N THR A 92 -8.26 19.52 -6.67
CA THR A 92 -8.09 19.80 -5.24
C THR A 92 -8.57 18.62 -4.39
N ALA A 93 -8.37 18.67 -3.08
CA ALA A 93 -8.89 17.64 -2.18
C ALA A 93 -10.44 17.59 -2.16
N ASP A 94 -11.11 18.68 -2.48
CA ASP A 94 -12.58 18.75 -2.54
C ASP A 94 -13.15 17.97 -3.73
N ASP A 95 -12.34 17.70 -4.75
CA ASP A 95 -12.73 16.93 -5.94
C ASP A 95 -12.58 15.42 -5.73
N VAL A 96 -11.99 14.98 -4.61
CA VAL A 96 -11.69 13.57 -4.35
C VAL A 96 -12.90 12.83 -3.82
N ASP A 97 -13.34 11.78 -4.52
CA ASP A 97 -14.43 10.91 -4.08
C ASP A 97 -13.93 9.82 -3.14
N LEU A 98 -12.78 9.20 -3.42
CA LEU A 98 -12.22 8.14 -2.59
C LEU A 98 -10.68 8.15 -2.59
N VAL A 99 -10.09 8.06 -1.41
CA VAL A 99 -8.68 7.71 -1.23
C VAL A 99 -8.55 6.25 -0.83
N VAL A 100 -7.73 5.50 -1.56
CA VAL A 100 -7.36 4.11 -1.26
C VAL A 100 -5.88 4.10 -0.89
N PRO A 101 -5.55 4.25 0.40
CA PRO A 101 -4.17 4.32 0.85
C PRO A 101 -3.57 2.92 1.05
N HIS A 102 -2.24 2.85 1.01
CA HIS A 102 -1.52 1.70 1.56
C HIS A 102 -1.92 1.45 3.02
N GLN A 103 -2.34 0.24 3.32
CA GLN A 103 -2.86 -0.16 4.63
C GLN A 103 -1.71 -0.48 5.62
N ALA A 104 -0.84 0.51 5.85
CA ALA A 104 0.31 0.36 6.73
C ALA A 104 -0.06 0.41 8.21
N ASN A 105 -0.87 1.37 8.58
CA ASN A 105 -1.30 1.65 9.95
C ASN A 105 -2.50 2.61 9.93
N GLU A 106 -3.59 2.24 10.58
CA GLU A 106 -4.82 3.05 10.62
C GLU A 106 -4.58 4.46 11.16
N ARG A 107 -3.70 4.62 12.16
CA ARG A 107 -3.38 5.94 12.73
C ARG A 107 -2.69 6.86 11.72
N ILE A 108 -1.81 6.32 10.88
CA ILE A 108 -1.16 7.07 9.80
C ILE A 108 -2.21 7.51 8.78
N ILE A 109 -3.06 6.59 8.34
CA ILE A 109 -4.10 6.84 7.35
C ILE A 109 -5.06 7.93 7.84
N ARG A 110 -5.60 7.79 9.05
CA ARG A 110 -6.52 8.79 9.63
C ARG A 110 -5.86 10.14 9.83
N ALA A 111 -4.58 10.18 10.24
CA ALA A 111 -3.86 11.43 10.40
C ALA A 111 -3.62 12.15 9.07
N ALA A 112 -3.34 11.42 8.00
CA ALA A 112 -3.21 11.97 6.66
C ALA A 112 -4.57 12.47 6.13
N ALA A 113 -5.61 11.66 6.23
CA ALA A 113 -6.98 12.00 5.82
C ALA A 113 -7.49 13.28 6.49
N SER A 114 -7.37 13.37 7.82
CA SER A 114 -7.78 14.54 8.58
C SER A 114 -7.08 15.83 8.15
N ARG A 115 -5.80 15.75 7.81
CA ARG A 115 -5.03 16.91 7.33
C ARG A 115 -5.34 17.30 5.89
N LEU A 116 -5.81 16.36 5.09
CA LEU A 116 -6.31 16.60 3.73
C LEU A 116 -7.76 17.12 3.73
N GLY A 117 -8.41 17.16 4.90
CA GLY A 117 -9.81 17.58 5.02
C GLY A 117 -10.82 16.51 4.60
N LEU A 118 -10.38 15.25 4.44
CA LEU A 118 -11.21 14.15 3.99
C LEU A 118 -12.07 13.57 5.12
N SER A 119 -13.31 13.25 4.82
CA SER A 119 -14.22 12.52 5.72
C SER A 119 -13.88 11.02 5.75
N ASP A 120 -14.40 10.29 6.75
CA ASP A 120 -14.21 8.85 6.85
C ASP A 120 -14.80 8.10 5.65
N ASP A 121 -15.86 8.63 5.04
CA ASP A 121 -16.48 8.05 3.84
C ASP A 121 -15.62 8.20 2.58
N GLN A 122 -14.68 9.13 2.58
CA GLN A 122 -13.74 9.33 1.47
C GLN A 122 -12.44 8.53 1.64
N VAL A 123 -12.31 7.69 2.67
CA VAL A 123 -11.07 6.93 2.92
C VAL A 123 -11.36 5.45 3.05
N MET A 124 -10.72 4.63 2.22
CA MET A 124 -10.83 3.18 2.32
C MET A 124 -9.94 2.62 3.41
N LEU A 125 -10.53 1.84 4.30
CA LEU A 125 -9.85 1.15 5.39
C LEU A 125 -10.28 -0.32 5.43
N ASN A 126 -9.32 -1.23 5.29
CA ASN A 126 -9.53 -2.67 5.46
C ASN A 126 -8.41 -3.35 6.28
N ILE A 127 -7.52 -2.56 6.86
CA ILE A 127 -6.39 -3.05 7.66
C ILE A 127 -6.83 -3.91 8.85
N ALA A 128 -8.01 -3.65 9.42
CA ALA A 128 -8.53 -4.42 10.56
C ALA A 128 -8.79 -5.90 10.20
N THR A 129 -9.11 -6.19 8.94
CA THR A 129 -9.42 -7.54 8.45
C THR A 129 -8.26 -8.21 7.73
N HIS A 130 -7.45 -7.44 7.01
CA HIS A 130 -6.37 -7.96 6.15
C HIS A 130 -4.96 -7.72 6.72
N GLY A 131 -4.81 -6.81 7.68
CA GLY A 131 -3.51 -6.38 8.14
C GLY A 131 -2.76 -5.55 7.09
N ASN A 132 -1.46 -5.39 7.29
CA ASN A 132 -0.57 -4.77 6.31
C ASN A 132 -0.07 -5.82 5.32
N THR A 133 -0.68 -5.90 4.15
CA THR A 133 -0.31 -6.81 3.06
C THR A 133 0.71 -6.19 2.09
N SER A 134 1.50 -5.22 2.55
CA SER A 134 2.54 -4.53 1.76
C SER A 134 1.99 -3.96 0.44
N ALA A 135 2.62 -4.28 -0.70
CA ALA A 135 2.20 -3.77 -2.01
C ALA A 135 0.80 -4.24 -2.45
N ALA A 136 0.32 -5.37 -1.93
CA ALA A 136 -1.01 -5.89 -2.23
C ALA A 136 -2.14 -5.08 -1.55
N SER A 137 -1.83 -4.25 -0.56
CA SER A 137 -2.85 -3.58 0.26
C SER A 137 -3.74 -2.61 -0.52
N ILE A 138 -3.18 -1.86 -1.47
CA ILE A 138 -3.97 -0.96 -2.33
C ILE A 138 -4.91 -1.74 -3.25
N PRO A 139 -4.44 -2.71 -4.08
CA PRO A 139 -5.36 -3.45 -4.93
C PRO A 139 -6.39 -4.28 -4.17
N MET A 140 -6.08 -4.80 -2.99
CA MET A 140 -7.05 -5.47 -2.12
C MET A 140 -8.09 -4.48 -1.57
N ALA A 141 -7.66 -3.33 -1.06
CA ALA A 141 -8.57 -2.30 -0.57
C ALA A 141 -9.45 -1.71 -1.70
N LEU A 142 -8.92 -1.56 -2.90
CA LEU A 142 -9.67 -1.17 -4.08
C LEU A 142 -10.75 -2.21 -4.43
N ASN A 143 -10.40 -3.49 -4.40
CA ASN A 143 -11.37 -4.56 -4.63
C ASN A 143 -12.52 -4.51 -3.60
N ASP A 144 -12.21 -4.32 -2.32
CA ASP A 144 -13.23 -4.18 -1.27
C ASP A 144 -14.09 -2.92 -1.47
N ALA A 145 -13.48 -1.82 -1.97
CA ALA A 145 -14.22 -0.59 -2.29
C ALA A 145 -15.19 -0.79 -3.46
N LEU A 146 -14.80 -1.53 -4.50
CA LEU A 146 -15.66 -1.90 -5.62
C LEU A 146 -16.80 -2.82 -5.14
N ASP A 147 -16.50 -3.87 -4.38
CA ASP A 147 -17.48 -4.82 -3.86
C ASP A 147 -18.54 -4.17 -2.95
N THR A 148 -18.15 -3.11 -2.25
CA THR A 148 -19.06 -2.36 -1.37
C THR A 148 -19.71 -1.16 -2.02
N GLY A 149 -19.51 -0.96 -3.34
CA GLY A 149 -20.12 0.12 -4.12
C GLY A 149 -19.61 1.52 -3.75
N ARG A 150 -18.41 1.62 -3.18
CA ARG A 150 -17.77 2.89 -2.80
C ARG A 150 -17.05 3.57 -3.96
N VAL A 151 -16.92 2.93 -5.09
CA VAL A 151 -16.37 3.47 -6.33
C VAL A 151 -17.44 3.47 -7.39
N ARG A 152 -17.64 4.59 -8.06
CA ARG A 152 -18.61 4.81 -9.12
C ARG A 152 -17.94 5.25 -10.40
N PRO A 153 -18.56 5.06 -11.57
CA PRO A 153 -18.05 5.63 -12.82
C PRO A 153 -17.88 7.14 -12.73
N GLY A 154 -16.70 7.62 -13.13
CA GLY A 154 -16.35 9.03 -13.11
C GLY A 154 -15.73 9.53 -11.80
N ASP A 155 -15.74 8.75 -10.73
CA ASP A 155 -15.16 9.14 -9.43
C ASP A 155 -13.68 9.45 -9.57
N ILE A 156 -13.23 10.46 -8.81
CA ILE A 156 -11.82 10.78 -8.61
C ILE A 156 -11.29 9.93 -7.47
N VAL A 157 -10.52 8.91 -7.84
CA VAL A 157 -9.91 7.96 -6.91
C VAL A 157 -8.42 8.27 -6.77
N VAL A 158 -7.93 8.36 -5.54
CA VAL A 158 -6.52 8.61 -5.25
C VAL A 158 -5.90 7.39 -4.57
N PHE A 159 -4.86 6.84 -5.17
CA PHE A 159 -3.99 5.87 -4.50
C PHE A 159 -2.81 6.60 -3.87
N THR A 160 -2.46 6.25 -2.65
CA THR A 160 -1.27 6.82 -1.98
C THR A 160 -0.58 5.78 -1.13
N ALA A 161 0.73 5.75 -1.18
CA ALA A 161 1.56 4.80 -0.45
C ALA A 161 2.79 5.46 0.17
N PHE A 162 3.28 4.81 1.21
CA PHE A 162 4.56 5.08 1.85
C PHE A 162 5.22 3.76 2.23
N GLY A 163 6.54 3.67 2.12
CA GLY A 163 7.27 2.44 2.41
C GLY A 163 8.75 2.65 2.69
N GLY A 164 9.45 1.51 2.82
CA GLY A 164 10.90 1.50 3.03
C GLY A 164 11.65 2.18 1.90
N GLY A 165 12.69 2.91 2.30
CA GLY A 165 13.52 3.68 1.38
C GLY A 165 14.05 4.93 2.04
N VAL A 166 13.29 5.82 2.74
CA VAL A 166 11.83 5.87 2.64
C VAL A 166 11.38 6.37 1.29
N THR A 167 10.26 5.84 0.81
CA THR A 167 9.67 6.21 -0.47
C THR A 167 8.18 6.48 -0.30
N TRP A 168 7.61 7.28 -1.18
CA TRP A 168 6.18 7.54 -1.25
C TRP A 168 5.74 7.78 -2.69
N GLY A 169 4.45 7.65 -2.92
CA GLY A 169 3.86 7.96 -4.20
C GLY A 169 2.36 8.08 -4.13
N SER A 170 1.81 8.85 -5.07
CA SER A 170 0.38 9.00 -5.25
C SER A 170 0.00 9.01 -6.72
N VAL A 171 -1.19 8.48 -7.01
CA VAL A 171 -1.78 8.45 -8.35
C VAL A 171 -3.21 8.93 -8.23
N VAL A 172 -3.60 9.89 -9.04
CA VAL A 172 -4.97 10.39 -9.18
C VAL A 172 -5.55 9.80 -10.45
N LEU A 173 -6.71 9.19 -10.33
CA LEU A 173 -7.41 8.49 -11.41
C LEU A 173 -8.82 9.04 -11.53
N ARG A 174 -9.34 9.17 -12.77
CA ARG A 174 -10.78 9.18 -13.01
C ARG A 174 -11.21 7.75 -13.29
N TRP A 175 -12.12 7.22 -12.47
CA TRP A 175 -12.56 5.84 -12.61
C TRP A 175 -13.43 5.66 -13.84
N GLY A 176 -13.24 4.56 -14.56
CA GLY A 176 -14.04 4.21 -15.73
C GLY A 176 -15.35 3.53 -15.37
N ASP A 177 -16.05 3.03 -16.40
CA ASP A 177 -17.37 2.41 -16.25
C ASP A 177 -17.35 1.05 -15.54
N ARG A 178 -16.18 0.44 -15.41
CA ARG A 178 -16.04 -0.90 -14.81
C ARG A 178 -16.02 -0.81 -13.29
N VAL A 179 -17.16 -1.04 -12.67
CA VAL A 179 -17.34 -1.11 -11.21
C VAL A 179 -17.77 -2.49 -10.73
N GLU A 180 -18.08 -3.41 -11.65
CA GLU A 180 -18.46 -4.78 -11.34
C GLU A 180 -17.33 -5.76 -11.67
N ARG A 181 -17.27 -6.87 -10.94
CA ARG A 181 -16.34 -7.96 -11.22
C ARG A 181 -16.68 -8.61 -12.57
N LEU A 182 -15.64 -8.93 -13.35
CA LEU A 182 -15.82 -9.71 -14.58
C LEU A 182 -16.23 -11.16 -14.32
N GLY A 183 -16.00 -11.65 -13.14
CA GLY A 183 -16.26 -13.02 -12.70
C GLY A 183 -15.26 -13.47 -11.64
N THR A 184 -15.45 -14.67 -11.15
CA THR A 184 -14.49 -15.35 -10.26
C THR A 184 -13.79 -16.45 -11.04
N SER A 185 -12.48 -16.60 -10.80
CA SER A 185 -11.73 -17.75 -11.31
C SER A 185 -12.12 -18.99 -10.51
N ASP A 186 -12.20 -20.14 -11.17
CA ASP A 186 -12.29 -21.47 -10.56
C ASP A 186 -10.90 -22.05 -10.22
N ALA A 187 -9.83 -21.28 -10.49
CA ALA A 187 -8.49 -21.65 -10.10
C ALA A 187 -8.42 -21.82 -8.57
N ALA A 188 -7.98 -22.99 -8.15
CA ALA A 188 -7.73 -23.31 -6.76
C ALA A 188 -6.22 -23.47 -6.54
N LEU A 189 -5.76 -23.06 -5.36
CA LEU A 189 -4.42 -23.44 -4.92
C LEU A 189 -4.39 -24.95 -4.65
N ASP A 190 -3.26 -25.57 -4.94
CA ASP A 190 -3.05 -26.96 -4.53
C ASP A 190 -3.29 -27.11 -3.02
N PRO A 191 -3.86 -28.24 -2.59
CA PRO A 191 -4.07 -28.47 -1.15
C PRO A 191 -2.74 -28.36 -0.41
N VAL A 192 -2.76 -27.65 0.71
CA VAL A 192 -1.60 -27.54 1.58
C VAL A 192 -1.37 -28.91 2.24
N GLU A 193 -0.31 -29.59 1.85
CA GLU A 193 0.03 -30.94 2.35
C GLU A 193 0.65 -30.91 3.77
N VAL A 194 1.00 -29.71 4.26
CA VAL A 194 1.62 -29.54 5.59
C VAL A 194 0.67 -28.84 6.53
N THR A 195 0.65 -29.27 7.77
CA THR A 195 -0.16 -28.61 8.82
C THR A 195 0.48 -27.30 9.27
N VAL A 196 -0.34 -26.42 9.87
CA VAL A 196 0.16 -25.17 10.49
C VAL A 196 1.20 -25.48 11.57
N ASP A 197 1.00 -26.56 12.33
CA ASP A 197 1.96 -26.97 13.40
C ASP A 197 3.31 -27.40 12.83
N GLU A 198 3.33 -28.08 11.67
CA GLU A 198 4.59 -28.45 10.99
C GLU A 198 5.31 -27.22 10.44
N LEU A 199 4.59 -26.24 9.88
CA LEU A 199 5.16 -24.97 9.44
C LEU A 199 5.70 -24.16 10.63
N LEU A 200 4.94 -24.09 11.72
CA LEU A 200 5.37 -23.41 12.94
C LEU A 200 6.55 -24.11 13.60
N ALA A 201 6.65 -25.45 13.54
CA ALA A 201 7.79 -26.20 14.07
C ALA A 201 9.08 -25.82 13.32
N LYS A 202 9.05 -25.79 11.99
CA LYS A 202 10.18 -25.32 11.16
C LYS A 202 10.59 -23.89 11.47
N ASN A 203 9.63 -23.01 11.65
CA ASN A 203 9.90 -21.62 12.03
C ASN A 203 10.50 -21.53 13.44
N ARG A 204 10.01 -22.31 14.40
CA ARG A 204 10.55 -22.35 15.77
C ARG A 204 12.00 -22.81 15.78
N GLU A 205 12.34 -23.88 15.03
CA GLU A 205 13.73 -24.32 14.88
C GLU A 205 14.61 -23.23 14.25
N PHE A 206 14.14 -22.55 13.22
CA PHE A 206 14.88 -21.47 12.56
C PHE A 206 15.10 -20.27 13.47
N PHE A 207 14.13 -19.93 14.31
CA PHE A 207 14.18 -18.76 15.18
C PHE A 207 14.62 -19.08 16.62
N ALA A 208 14.77 -20.36 17.02
CA ALA A 208 15.18 -20.75 18.36
C ALA A 208 16.48 -20.04 18.84
N PRO A 209 17.52 -19.91 18.00
CA PRO A 209 18.75 -19.20 18.39
C PRO A 209 18.58 -17.71 18.67
N LEU A 210 17.39 -17.16 18.42
CA LEU A 210 17.08 -15.74 18.69
C LEU A 210 16.53 -15.49 20.08
N TYR A 211 16.17 -16.55 20.80
CA TYR A 211 15.50 -16.48 22.10
C TYR A 211 16.35 -17.08 23.23
N ASP A 212 17.52 -17.64 22.90
CA ASP A 212 18.57 -18.05 23.81
C ASP A 212 19.62 -16.93 23.95
#